data_93386069d772123849312c73d3252b83
#
_entry.id   93386069d772123849312c73d3252b83
#
_cell.length_a   1.000
_cell.length_b   1.000
_cell.length_c   1.000
_cell.angle_alpha   90.00
_cell.angle_beta   90.00
_cell.angle_gamma   90.00
#
_symmetry.space_group_name_H-M   'P 1'
#
loop_
_entity.id
_entity.type
_entity.pdbx_description
1 polymer ?
#
loop_
_entity_poly.entity_id
_entity_poly.type
_entity_poly.pdbx_seq_one_letter_code
_entity_poly.pdbx_strand_id
1 'polypeptide(L)'
;MRRPAALALLVVVAALAGCAPAADPVPSASDAVTGTPVAVTCEELVPASALTGLWAGFSPSDAVEPTAVSAEIAGYDGLVCGWADSEGADFQLAVARLDPAVIEALKNEFFTTSEAVPTYGRPPEIEGYYEVADSRGIADAFIGDNWLEASSASFVEPGDPEPLVRAALDALAG
;
A
#
# COMPACT_ATOMS: atom_id res chain seq x y z
N MET A 1 49.93 -51.06 55.99
CA MET A 1 50.45 -49.73 55.74
C MET A 1 50.80 -49.64 54.27
N ARG A 2 49.94 -49.13 53.41
CA ARG A 2 50.23 -49.01 51.99
C ARG A 2 49.79 -47.59 51.56
N ARG A 3 50.75 -46.82 51.07
CA ARG A 3 50.59 -45.48 50.50
C ARG A 3 50.09 -45.61 49.03
N PRO A 4 49.09 -44.92 48.58
CA PRO A 4 48.83 -44.79 47.17
C PRO A 4 49.57 -43.58 46.59
N ALA A 5 50.15 -43.79 45.40
CA ALA A 5 50.80 -42.77 44.57
C ALA A 5 49.79 -41.88 43.91
N ALA A 6 50.03 -40.57 43.98
CA ALA A 6 49.27 -39.58 43.25
C ALA A 6 49.82 -39.50 41.81
N LEU A 7 48.91 -39.72 40.84
CA LEU A 7 49.15 -39.54 39.41
C LEU A 7 48.71 -38.10 39.02
N ALA A 8 49.72 -37.29 38.67
CA ALA A 8 49.47 -35.95 38.16
C ALA A 8 49.08 -36.01 36.68
N LEU A 9 47.86 -35.63 36.36
CA LEU A 9 47.37 -35.53 34.98
C LEU A 9 47.66 -34.13 34.45
N LEU A 10 48.60 -34.03 33.48
CA LEU A 10 48.88 -32.78 32.75
C LEU A 10 47.80 -32.59 31.69
N VAL A 11 46.94 -31.57 31.85
CA VAL A 11 45.99 -31.16 30.82
C VAL A 11 46.63 -30.09 29.93
N VAL A 12 46.96 -30.46 28.69
CA VAL A 12 47.38 -29.52 27.65
C VAL A 12 46.16 -28.88 27.03
N VAL A 13 45.93 -27.59 27.30
CA VAL A 13 44.91 -26.80 26.65
C VAL A 13 45.48 -26.26 25.34
N ALA A 14 45.06 -26.85 24.21
CA ALA A 14 45.34 -26.29 22.88
C ALA A 14 44.37 -25.14 22.61
N ALA A 15 44.90 -23.91 22.58
CA ALA A 15 44.14 -22.71 22.13
C ALA A 15 43.97 -22.76 20.60
N LEU A 16 42.81 -23.17 20.13
CA LEU A 16 42.39 -22.98 18.75
C LEU A 16 41.96 -21.51 18.54
N ALA A 17 42.88 -20.71 17.98
CA ALA A 17 42.55 -19.39 17.46
C ALA A 17 41.68 -19.58 16.19
N GLY A 18 40.39 -19.66 16.35
CA GLY A 18 39.43 -19.62 15.24
C GLY A 18 39.37 -18.21 14.67
N CYS A 19 39.84 -18.03 13.42
CA CYS A 19 39.45 -16.86 12.62
C CYS A 19 37.96 -16.94 12.40
N ALA A 20 37.17 -16.12 13.11
CA ALA A 20 35.80 -15.87 12.76
C ALA A 20 35.81 -15.10 11.42
N PRO A 21 35.07 -15.55 10.37
CA PRO A 21 34.86 -14.72 9.21
C PRO A 21 34.17 -13.45 9.69
N ALA A 22 34.66 -12.29 9.23
CA ALA A 22 33.99 -11.02 9.44
C ALA A 22 32.56 -11.20 8.86
N ALA A 23 31.54 -11.08 9.70
CA ALA A 23 30.17 -11.02 9.23
C ALA A 23 30.09 -9.80 8.31
N ASP A 24 29.73 -10.01 7.05
CA ASP A 24 29.37 -8.93 6.16
C ASP A 24 28.34 -8.05 6.90
N PRO A 25 28.44 -6.72 6.81
CA PRO A 25 27.44 -5.85 7.42
C PRO A 25 26.09 -6.24 6.85
N VAL A 26 25.22 -6.75 7.71
CA VAL A 26 23.81 -6.93 7.37
C VAL A 26 23.33 -5.56 6.93
N PRO A 27 22.78 -5.39 5.69
CA PRO A 27 22.22 -4.11 5.28
C PRO A 27 21.19 -3.71 6.32
N SER A 28 21.52 -2.68 7.07
CA SER A 28 20.67 -2.12 8.11
C SER A 28 19.58 -1.32 7.44
N ALA A 29 18.36 -1.53 7.88
CA ALA A 29 17.15 -0.82 7.55
C ALA A 29 16.83 -0.79 6.04
N SER A 30 15.75 -1.43 5.65
CA SER A 30 15.00 -1.00 4.48
C SER A 30 14.90 0.51 4.54
N ASP A 31 15.45 1.21 3.56
CA ASP A 31 15.16 2.63 3.39
C ASP A 31 13.63 2.72 3.34
N ALA A 32 13.05 3.47 4.29
CA ALA A 32 11.60 3.62 4.34
C ALA A 32 11.16 4.18 2.97
N VAL A 33 10.20 3.53 2.34
CA VAL A 33 9.63 4.03 1.09
C VAL A 33 9.11 5.44 1.38
N THR A 34 9.58 6.41 0.60
CA THR A 34 9.16 7.80 0.71
C THR A 34 8.49 8.17 -0.61
N GLY A 35 7.28 8.71 -0.51
CA GLY A 35 6.56 9.21 -1.68
C GLY A 35 6.93 10.66 -2.02
N THR A 36 6.31 11.16 -3.05
CA THR A 36 6.34 12.57 -3.44
C THR A 36 4.93 13.14 -3.29
N PRO A 37 4.75 14.35 -2.72
CA PRO A 37 3.43 14.95 -2.59
C PRO A 37 2.67 15.00 -3.93
N VAL A 38 1.41 14.63 -3.89
CA VAL A 38 0.51 14.65 -5.05
C VAL A 38 -0.01 16.07 -5.26
N ALA A 39 0.06 16.58 -6.48
CA ALA A 39 -0.24 17.99 -6.80
C ALA A 39 -1.72 18.26 -7.13
N VAL A 40 -2.64 17.37 -6.73
CA VAL A 40 -4.08 17.52 -6.92
C VAL A 40 -4.80 17.64 -5.58
N THR A 41 -5.97 18.26 -5.58
CA THR A 41 -6.86 18.35 -4.41
C THR A 41 -7.94 17.27 -4.45
N CYS A 42 -8.63 17.06 -3.33
CA CYS A 42 -9.75 16.11 -3.27
C CYS A 42 -10.87 16.45 -4.25
N GLU A 43 -11.18 17.74 -4.44
CA GLU A 43 -12.20 18.19 -5.36
C GLU A 43 -11.78 18.05 -6.83
N GLU A 44 -10.48 18.04 -7.12
CA GLU A 44 -9.95 17.76 -8.45
C GLU A 44 -9.96 16.26 -8.74
N LEU A 45 -9.65 15.42 -7.74
CA LEU A 45 -9.75 13.95 -7.88
C LEU A 45 -11.17 13.49 -8.15
N VAL A 46 -12.15 13.99 -7.39
CA VAL A 46 -13.56 13.66 -7.56
C VAL A 46 -14.36 14.96 -7.65
N PRO A 47 -14.46 15.54 -8.85
CA PRO A 47 -15.26 16.75 -9.03
C PRO A 47 -16.75 16.46 -8.79
N ALA A 48 -17.49 17.48 -8.36
CA ALA A 48 -18.91 17.35 -8.06
C ALA A 48 -19.74 16.76 -9.24
N SER A 49 -19.26 16.92 -10.48
CA SER A 49 -19.86 16.32 -11.67
C SER A 49 -19.71 14.80 -11.76
N ALA A 50 -18.76 14.21 -11.03
CA ALA A 50 -18.58 12.76 -10.93
C ALA A 50 -19.49 12.14 -9.86
N LEU A 51 -20.00 12.93 -8.90
CA LEU A 51 -20.88 12.50 -7.82
C LEU A 51 -22.33 12.37 -8.34
N THR A 52 -22.56 11.37 -9.20
CA THR A 52 -23.86 11.09 -9.83
C THR A 52 -24.27 9.63 -9.59
N GLY A 53 -25.52 9.28 -9.90
CA GLY A 53 -26.02 7.91 -9.75
C GLY A 53 -25.92 7.43 -8.30
N LEU A 54 -25.16 6.36 -8.05
CA LEU A 54 -24.95 5.80 -6.72
C LEU A 54 -24.30 6.79 -5.75
N TRP A 55 -23.50 7.73 -6.29
CA TRP A 55 -22.74 8.71 -5.50
C TRP A 55 -23.42 10.07 -5.37
N ALA A 56 -24.65 10.19 -5.86
CA ALA A 56 -25.45 11.42 -5.70
C ALA A 56 -25.74 11.67 -4.21
N GLY A 57 -25.46 12.91 -3.76
CA GLY A 57 -25.67 13.29 -2.36
C GLY A 57 -24.47 13.14 -1.44
N PHE A 58 -23.38 12.52 -1.93
CA PHE A 58 -22.11 12.52 -1.21
C PHE A 58 -21.45 13.90 -1.26
N SER A 59 -20.75 14.25 -0.21
CA SER A 59 -19.97 15.48 -0.09
C SER A 59 -18.64 15.21 0.64
N PRO A 60 -17.60 16.03 0.43
CA PRO A 60 -16.36 15.90 1.16
C PRO A 60 -16.56 15.83 2.67
N SER A 61 -15.85 14.93 3.35
CA SER A 61 -16.01 14.68 4.78
C SER A 61 -14.68 14.23 5.42
N ASP A 62 -14.26 14.97 6.44
CA ASP A 62 -13.11 14.61 7.27
C ASP A 62 -13.45 13.53 8.33
N ALA A 63 -14.70 13.10 8.40
CA ALA A 63 -15.17 12.11 9.37
C ALA A 63 -15.01 10.66 8.88
N VAL A 64 -14.58 10.45 7.62
CA VAL A 64 -14.33 9.11 7.08
C VAL A 64 -13.04 8.56 7.69
N GLU A 65 -13.15 7.43 8.39
CA GLU A 65 -11.99 6.79 9.00
C GLU A 65 -11.08 6.17 7.95
N PRO A 66 -9.76 6.41 8.01
CA PRO A 66 -8.82 5.81 7.07
C PRO A 66 -8.81 4.28 7.13
N THR A 67 -8.71 3.61 5.98
CA THR A 67 -8.38 2.19 5.89
C THR A 67 -6.90 1.96 6.23
N ALA A 68 -6.49 0.71 6.38
CA ALA A 68 -5.06 0.40 6.56
C ALA A 68 -4.23 0.86 5.36
N VAL A 69 -4.76 0.66 4.13
CA VAL A 69 -4.08 1.06 2.89
C VAL A 69 -4.02 2.57 2.74
N SER A 70 -5.12 3.29 2.98
CA SER A 70 -5.09 4.76 2.90
C SER A 70 -4.21 5.39 3.98
N ALA A 71 -4.08 4.78 5.16
CA ALA A 71 -3.13 5.20 6.18
C ALA A 71 -1.68 4.96 5.75
N GLU A 72 -1.41 3.87 5.04
CA GLU A 72 -0.11 3.60 4.41
C GLU A 72 0.21 4.65 3.34
N ILE A 73 -0.74 4.93 2.45
CA ILE A 73 -0.62 5.98 1.42
C ILE A 73 -0.32 7.34 2.06
N ALA A 74 -1.00 7.69 3.16
CA ALA A 74 -0.70 8.91 3.91
C ALA A 74 0.74 8.93 4.45
N GLY A 75 1.27 7.76 4.85
CA GLY A 75 2.67 7.59 5.28
C GLY A 75 3.70 7.85 4.18
N TYR A 76 3.30 7.80 2.92
CA TYR A 76 4.11 8.14 1.74
C TYR A 76 3.96 9.60 1.30
N ASP A 77 3.55 10.50 2.16
CA ASP A 77 3.16 11.88 1.82
C ASP A 77 2.03 11.95 0.77
N GLY A 78 1.21 10.89 0.71
CA GLY A 78 0.08 10.80 -0.21
C GLY A 78 -1.12 11.63 0.24
N LEU A 79 -2.05 11.84 -0.70
CA LEU A 79 -3.32 12.52 -0.47
C LEU A 79 -4.39 11.50 -0.08
N VAL A 80 -5.14 11.76 1.00
CA VAL A 80 -6.28 10.96 1.42
C VAL A 80 -7.52 11.84 1.50
N CYS A 81 -8.60 11.41 0.86
CA CYS A 81 -9.84 12.16 0.73
C CYS A 81 -11.02 11.27 1.12
N GLY A 82 -11.96 11.80 1.88
CA GLY A 82 -13.20 11.13 2.27
C GLY A 82 -14.44 11.85 1.77
N TRP A 83 -15.50 11.10 1.46
CA TRP A 83 -16.83 11.60 1.16
C TRP A 83 -17.85 10.78 1.94
N ALA A 84 -18.89 11.46 2.41
CA ALA A 84 -20.01 10.83 3.09
C ALA A 84 -21.35 11.42 2.63
N ASP A 85 -22.40 10.64 2.75
CA ASP A 85 -23.77 11.09 2.57
C ASP A 85 -24.46 11.39 3.91
N SER A 86 -25.72 11.82 3.86
CA SER A 86 -26.52 12.14 5.06
C SER A 86 -26.98 10.90 5.84
N GLU A 87 -26.85 9.70 5.29
CA GLU A 87 -27.25 8.42 5.91
C GLU A 87 -26.06 7.71 6.58
N GLY A 88 -24.83 8.24 6.39
CA GLY A 88 -23.61 7.72 6.96
C GLY A 88 -22.91 6.68 6.07
N ALA A 89 -23.34 6.54 4.81
CA ALA A 89 -22.53 5.82 3.84
C ALA A 89 -21.32 6.67 3.47
N ASP A 90 -20.19 6.02 3.26
CA ASP A 90 -18.92 6.67 2.95
C ASP A 90 -18.17 5.99 1.81
N PHE A 91 -17.27 6.75 1.18
CA PHE A 91 -16.16 6.23 0.42
C PHE A 91 -14.94 7.11 0.63
N GLN A 92 -13.78 6.56 0.37
CA GLN A 92 -12.53 7.31 0.35
C GLN A 92 -11.72 7.02 -0.91
N LEU A 93 -10.91 7.99 -1.29
CA LEU A 93 -9.84 7.81 -2.25
C LEU A 93 -8.52 8.22 -1.61
N ALA A 94 -7.48 7.47 -1.91
CA ALA A 94 -6.12 7.77 -1.48
C ALA A 94 -5.18 7.66 -2.67
N VAL A 95 -4.20 8.55 -2.77
CA VAL A 95 -3.22 8.56 -3.87
C VAL A 95 -1.83 8.76 -3.32
N ALA A 96 -0.91 7.85 -3.65
CA ALA A 96 0.51 8.03 -3.45
C ALA A 96 1.23 8.21 -4.80
N ARG A 97 2.25 9.08 -4.83
CA ARG A 97 3.20 9.15 -5.92
C ARG A 97 4.53 8.57 -5.46
N LEU A 98 4.93 7.45 -6.08
CA LEU A 98 6.01 6.60 -5.61
C LEU A 98 7.11 6.45 -6.69
N ASP A 99 8.28 5.98 -6.27
CA ASP A 99 9.33 5.60 -7.20
C ASP A 99 8.84 4.47 -8.14
N PRO A 100 9.19 4.51 -9.43
CA PRO A 100 8.78 3.49 -10.40
C PRO A 100 9.08 2.04 -9.98
N ALA A 101 10.18 1.81 -9.26
CA ALA A 101 10.51 0.46 -8.78
C ALA A 101 9.53 -0.03 -7.68
N VAL A 102 9.02 0.88 -6.86
CA VAL A 102 8.00 0.59 -5.85
C VAL A 102 6.66 0.31 -6.54
N ILE A 103 6.27 1.13 -7.52
CA ILE A 103 5.05 0.92 -8.32
C ILE A 103 5.07 -0.46 -8.98
N GLU A 104 6.17 -0.86 -9.62
CA GLU A 104 6.28 -2.18 -10.23
C GLU A 104 6.22 -3.33 -9.21
N ALA A 105 6.76 -3.14 -8.01
CA ALA A 105 6.65 -4.13 -6.94
C ALA A 105 5.20 -4.28 -6.46
N LEU A 106 4.48 -3.17 -6.25
CA LEU A 106 3.07 -3.16 -5.88
C LEU A 106 2.19 -3.82 -6.96
N LYS A 107 2.35 -3.47 -8.24
CA LYS A 107 1.63 -4.10 -9.36
C LYS A 107 1.81 -5.62 -9.37
N ASN A 108 3.05 -6.11 -9.15
CA ASN A 108 3.32 -7.54 -9.09
C ASN A 108 2.63 -8.21 -7.88
N GLU A 109 2.50 -7.53 -6.76
CA GLU A 109 1.77 -8.01 -5.60
C GLU A 109 0.28 -8.08 -5.90
N PHE A 110 -0.34 -6.99 -6.37
CA PHE A 110 -1.76 -6.95 -6.72
C PHE A 110 -2.14 -7.95 -7.80
N PHE A 111 -1.27 -8.19 -8.78
CA PHE A 111 -1.49 -9.23 -9.80
C PHE A 111 -1.67 -10.63 -9.20
N THR A 112 -1.10 -10.91 -8.04
CA THR A 112 -1.17 -12.22 -7.38
C THR A 112 -2.23 -12.30 -6.28
N THR A 113 -2.68 -11.16 -5.75
CA THR A 113 -3.57 -11.08 -4.57
C THR A 113 -4.97 -10.59 -4.91
N SER A 114 -5.14 -9.85 -6.01
CA SER A 114 -6.39 -9.16 -6.34
C SER A 114 -6.88 -9.53 -7.75
N GLU A 115 -8.15 -9.23 -8.06
CA GLU A 115 -8.73 -9.44 -9.37
C GLU A 115 -8.40 -8.27 -10.31
N ALA A 116 -7.84 -8.57 -11.49
CA ALA A 116 -7.56 -7.54 -12.49
C ALA A 116 -8.85 -6.98 -13.11
N VAL A 117 -8.98 -5.65 -13.16
CA VAL A 117 -10.18 -4.95 -13.63
C VAL A 117 -9.85 -4.06 -14.84
N PRO A 118 -10.04 -4.57 -16.09
CA PRO A 118 -9.68 -3.82 -17.29
C PRO A 118 -10.60 -2.62 -17.58
N THR A 119 -11.72 -2.48 -16.87
CA THR A 119 -12.64 -1.34 -17.07
C THR A 119 -12.12 -0.04 -16.45
N TYR A 120 -11.19 -0.08 -15.50
CA TYR A 120 -10.55 1.14 -14.95
C TYR A 120 -9.62 1.78 -15.97
N GLY A 121 -9.00 1.00 -16.87
CA GLY A 121 -8.15 1.48 -17.93
C GLY A 121 -7.51 0.36 -18.73
N ARG A 122 -6.53 0.68 -19.55
CA ARG A 122 -5.87 -0.30 -20.43
C ARG A 122 -4.40 -0.45 -20.09
N PRO A 123 -3.93 -1.67 -19.78
CA PRO A 123 -2.50 -1.92 -19.64
C PRO A 123 -1.74 -1.63 -20.95
N PRO A 124 -0.48 -1.15 -20.89
CA PRO A 124 0.28 -0.89 -19.66
C PRO A 124 0.06 0.51 -19.07
N GLU A 125 -0.73 1.39 -19.70
CA GLU A 125 -0.90 2.78 -19.28
C GLU A 125 -1.63 2.87 -17.93
N ILE A 126 -2.68 2.04 -17.76
CA ILE A 126 -3.47 1.93 -16.54
C ILE A 126 -3.66 0.46 -16.21
N GLU A 127 -3.30 0.07 -15.01
CA GLU A 127 -3.57 -1.26 -14.46
C GLU A 127 -4.49 -1.12 -13.26
N GLY A 128 -5.61 -1.86 -13.27
CA GLY A 128 -6.63 -1.80 -12.25
C GLY A 128 -6.86 -3.16 -11.60
N TYR A 129 -7.14 -3.14 -10.30
CA TYR A 129 -7.37 -4.32 -9.48
C TYR A 129 -8.55 -4.09 -8.56
N TYR A 130 -9.16 -5.17 -8.09
CA TYR A 130 -10.26 -5.12 -7.13
C TYR A 130 -10.18 -6.29 -6.16
N GLU A 131 -10.50 -6.02 -4.92
CA GLU A 131 -10.67 -7.04 -3.89
C GLU A 131 -11.76 -6.63 -2.89
N VAL A 132 -12.17 -7.56 -2.05
CA VAL A 132 -13.04 -7.28 -0.90
C VAL A 132 -12.29 -7.68 0.36
N ALA A 133 -12.04 -6.70 1.23
CA ALA A 133 -11.42 -6.90 2.52
C ALA A 133 -12.18 -6.13 3.60
N ASP A 134 -12.30 -6.71 4.79
CA ASP A 134 -12.97 -6.08 5.95
C ASP A 134 -14.39 -5.56 5.65
N SER A 135 -15.14 -6.26 4.78
CA SER A 135 -16.49 -5.88 4.32
C SER A 135 -16.53 -4.58 3.50
N ARG A 136 -15.41 -4.18 2.92
CA ARG A 136 -15.30 -3.06 1.97
C ARG A 136 -14.78 -3.59 0.65
N GLY A 137 -15.34 -3.10 -0.46
CA GLY A 137 -14.69 -3.25 -1.76
C GLY A 137 -13.56 -2.25 -1.86
N ILE A 138 -12.45 -2.69 -2.38
CA ILE A 138 -11.22 -1.92 -2.59
C ILE A 138 -10.85 -2.01 -4.06
N ALA A 139 -10.72 -0.85 -4.68
CA ALA A 139 -10.28 -0.72 -6.06
C ALA A 139 -8.92 -0.01 -6.08
N ASP A 140 -7.93 -0.67 -6.63
CA ASP A 140 -6.60 -0.12 -6.83
C ASP A 140 -6.36 0.15 -8.31
N ALA A 141 -5.71 1.26 -8.62
CA ALA A 141 -5.32 1.58 -9.99
C ALA A 141 -3.96 2.27 -10.03
N PHE A 142 -3.20 1.95 -11.08
CA PHE A 142 -1.86 2.49 -11.30
C PHE A 142 -1.83 3.27 -12.61
N ILE A 143 -1.37 4.52 -12.54
CA ILE A 143 -1.12 5.38 -13.71
C ILE A 143 0.22 6.12 -13.54
N GLY A 144 1.18 5.84 -14.42
CA GLY A 144 2.54 6.36 -14.27
C GLY A 144 3.13 6.00 -12.90
N ASP A 145 3.54 7.01 -12.15
CA ASP A 145 4.11 6.86 -10.80
C ASP A 145 3.05 6.96 -9.68
N ASN A 146 1.77 6.98 -10.03
CA ASN A 146 0.69 7.12 -9.06
C ASN A 146 0.03 5.77 -8.78
N TRP A 147 -0.17 5.49 -7.49
CA TRP A 147 -1.03 4.45 -6.96
C TRP A 147 -2.27 5.11 -6.37
N LEU A 148 -3.43 4.79 -6.93
CA LEU A 148 -4.75 5.21 -6.46
C LEU A 148 -5.43 4.02 -5.77
N GLU A 149 -5.93 4.24 -4.55
CA GLU A 149 -6.85 3.33 -3.85
C GLU A 149 -8.20 4.03 -3.71
N ALA A 150 -9.29 3.31 -3.96
CA ALA A 150 -10.65 3.74 -3.65
C ALA A 150 -11.35 2.64 -2.84
N SER A 151 -12.01 3.00 -1.74
CA SER A 151 -12.68 2.01 -0.89
C SER A 151 -14.02 2.49 -0.34
N SER A 152 -14.98 1.56 -0.26
CA SER A 152 -16.32 1.77 0.32
C SER A 152 -16.96 0.44 0.71
N ALA A 153 -17.80 0.46 1.74
CA ALA A 153 -18.74 -0.64 2.01
C ALA A 153 -19.81 -0.78 0.92
N SER A 154 -20.02 0.26 0.11
CA SER A 154 -20.95 0.25 -1.02
C SER A 154 -20.34 -0.29 -2.32
N PHE A 155 -19.06 -0.59 -2.36
CA PHE A 155 -18.43 -1.27 -3.49
C PHE A 155 -18.65 -2.79 -3.35
N VAL A 156 -19.70 -3.30 -3.96
CA VAL A 156 -20.08 -4.72 -3.89
C VAL A 156 -19.44 -5.52 -5.04
N GLU A 157 -19.24 -4.84 -6.17
CA GLU A 157 -18.64 -5.42 -7.37
C GLU A 157 -17.64 -4.45 -8.02
N PRO A 158 -16.70 -4.92 -8.87
CA PRO A 158 -15.67 -4.07 -9.47
C PRO A 158 -16.19 -2.87 -10.27
N GLY A 159 -17.43 -2.92 -10.75
CA GLY A 159 -18.07 -1.83 -11.50
C GLY A 159 -18.51 -0.64 -10.65
N ASP A 160 -18.75 -0.85 -9.36
CA ASP A 160 -19.28 0.21 -8.47
C ASP A 160 -18.32 1.40 -8.31
N PRO A 161 -17.00 1.19 -8.06
CA PRO A 161 -16.03 2.29 -7.96
C PRO A 161 -15.65 2.89 -9.32
N GLU A 162 -15.94 2.26 -10.46
CA GLU A 162 -15.45 2.67 -11.78
C GLU A 162 -15.62 4.17 -12.07
N PRO A 163 -16.78 4.81 -11.84
CA PRO A 163 -16.93 6.23 -12.12
C PRO A 163 -16.00 7.13 -11.32
N LEU A 164 -15.77 6.80 -10.05
CA LEU A 164 -14.89 7.55 -9.15
C LEU A 164 -13.41 7.33 -9.51
N VAL A 165 -13.02 6.06 -9.73
CA VAL A 165 -11.65 5.69 -10.15
C VAL A 165 -11.30 6.38 -11.46
N ARG A 166 -12.19 6.37 -12.46
CA ARG A 166 -11.93 7.04 -13.74
C ARG A 166 -11.79 8.54 -13.60
N ALA A 167 -12.66 9.21 -12.81
CA ALA A 167 -12.52 10.63 -12.56
C ALA A 167 -11.17 10.98 -11.93
N ALA A 168 -10.74 10.20 -10.95
CA ALA A 168 -9.43 10.38 -10.30
C ALA A 168 -8.25 10.12 -11.24
N LEU A 169 -8.32 9.07 -12.06
CA LEU A 169 -7.30 8.76 -13.06
C LEU A 169 -7.18 9.87 -14.11
N ASP A 170 -8.29 10.44 -14.55
CA ASP A 170 -8.31 11.57 -15.49
C ASP A 170 -7.64 12.82 -14.87
N ALA A 171 -7.87 13.08 -13.58
CA ALA A 171 -7.22 14.18 -12.86
C ALA A 171 -5.70 13.95 -12.69
N LEU A 172 -5.27 12.71 -12.51
CA LEU A 172 -3.86 12.35 -12.34
C LEU A 172 -3.08 12.32 -13.66
N ALA A 173 -3.77 12.16 -14.79
CA ALA A 173 -3.18 12.15 -16.13
C ALA A 173 -2.89 13.55 -16.68
N GLY A 174 -3.53 14.61 -16.12
CA GLY A 174 -3.43 16.00 -16.57
C GLY A 174 -2.14 16.64 -16.26
#